data_3a17c320b1e463c15edf58b54bc0a501
#
_entry.id   3a17c320b1e463c15edf58b54bc0a501
#
_cell.length_a   1.000
_cell.length_b   1.000
_cell.length_c   1.000
_cell.angle_alpha   90.00
_cell.angle_beta   90.00
_cell.angle_gamma   90.00
#
_symmetry.space_group_name_H-M   'P 1'
#
loop_
_entity.id
_entity.type
_entity.pdbx_description
1 polymer ?
#
loop_
_entity_poly.entity_id
_entity_poly.type
_entity_poly.pdbx_seq_one_letter_code
_entity_poly.pdbx_strand_id
1 'polypeptide(L)'
;MNQFFQRSIAAAAAALALTAGLAAGAAETQSSSMPILMYHDLTQDPNKTSSMTITDERFRLDMEFLASFGYTPLLPSEVEEIGEGKRSLPARPVMITFDDGYLSNYTIAAPILQQTGMKATVALIASHIKDADDTDSSRHSLNWNEVKSMYDSGRFQFGSHTYDLHNPKYGGANAPDGINGIMREKGESQSQYTERVGNDLAQSISLIKQHTGQTTVNYFSYPYGAYDRWMQPILEKNGIKISTLTNAGMARPTYGLYNLPRYGIRMDRTVPMVLRQRATAAPTTVTVSLNGKKTTLQAYSIGDENYVRVRDAALLLSGCEWDYAVGWSEEEQQVTLSPREQYTPIGTENKVLSPQKRTVQSVTEPTIVEGQSHMIAAFCIDDYNYY
;
A
#
# COMPACT_ATOMS: atom_id res chain seq x y z
N MET A 1 26.46 2.78 3.14
CA MET A 1 25.94 3.99 2.48
C MET A 1 24.45 4.23 2.80
N ASN A 2 23.67 3.22 3.22
CA ASN A 2 22.21 3.34 3.42
C ASN A 2 21.70 3.91 4.77
N GLN A 3 22.51 3.99 5.81
CA GLN A 3 22.07 4.55 7.11
C GLN A 3 22.05 6.08 7.15
N PHE A 4 22.81 6.74 6.29
CA PHE A 4 22.82 8.21 6.18
C PHE A 4 21.60 8.74 5.41
N PHE A 5 21.10 7.99 4.43
CA PHE A 5 19.98 8.37 3.57
C PHE A 5 18.64 8.39 4.32
N GLN A 6 18.40 7.37 5.16
CA GLN A 6 17.20 7.33 6.01
C GLN A 6 17.20 8.45 7.09
N ARG A 7 18.37 8.91 7.50
CA ARG A 7 18.49 10.01 8.45
C ARG A 7 18.22 11.38 7.83
N SER A 8 18.50 11.58 6.55
CA SER A 8 18.35 12.90 5.90
C SER A 8 16.90 13.22 5.52
N ILE A 9 16.14 12.25 5.00
CA ILE A 9 14.71 12.43 4.71
C ILE A 9 13.89 12.39 6.00
N ALA A 10 14.20 11.45 6.92
CA ALA A 10 13.60 11.42 8.24
C ALA A 10 13.94 12.66 9.08
N ALA A 11 15.10 13.29 8.86
CA ALA A 11 15.49 14.48 9.60
C ALA A 11 14.83 15.74 9.04
N ALA A 12 14.60 15.88 7.75
CA ALA A 12 13.79 16.97 7.20
C ALA A 12 12.32 16.85 7.63
N ALA A 13 11.76 15.63 7.65
CA ALA A 13 10.44 15.35 8.21
C ALA A 13 10.42 15.37 9.75
N ALA A 14 11.49 14.90 10.43
CA ALA A 14 11.59 14.89 11.89
C ALA A 14 11.92 16.27 12.48
N ALA A 15 12.59 17.16 11.76
CA ALA A 15 12.78 18.55 12.22
C ALA A 15 11.44 19.33 12.27
N LEU A 16 10.44 18.91 11.50
CA LEU A 16 9.06 19.42 11.59
C LEU A 16 8.19 18.66 12.61
N ALA A 17 8.57 17.42 12.99
CA ALA A 17 7.81 16.60 13.94
C ALA A 17 8.19 16.83 15.41
N LEU A 18 9.23 17.60 15.73
CA LEU A 18 9.71 17.81 17.07
C LEU A 18 9.13 19.10 17.68
N THR A 19 7.92 19.05 18.15
CA THR A 19 7.31 19.68 19.32
C THR A 19 5.81 19.91 19.20
N ALA A 20 5.06 18.91 18.78
CA ALA A 20 3.64 18.83 19.13
C ALA A 20 3.54 18.17 20.53
N GLY A 21 4.04 18.88 21.53
CA GLY A 21 3.76 18.55 22.91
C GLY A 21 2.34 18.93 23.25
N LEU A 22 1.49 17.92 23.58
CA LEU A 22 0.26 18.06 24.35
C LEU A 22 -0.82 18.99 23.78
N ALA A 23 -1.52 18.54 22.76
CA ALA A 23 -2.91 18.89 22.56
C ALA A 23 -3.78 17.72 23.06
N ALA A 24 -4.73 18.03 23.94
CA ALA A 24 -5.65 17.09 24.54
C ALA A 24 -6.36 16.24 23.49
N GLY A 25 -6.46 14.94 23.76
CA GLY A 25 -7.03 13.93 22.89
C GLY A 25 -8.34 14.35 22.23
N ALA A 26 -8.26 14.67 20.96
CA ALA A 26 -9.35 14.39 20.05
C ALA A 26 -9.35 12.87 19.86
N ALA A 27 -10.44 12.21 20.23
CA ALA A 27 -10.58 10.79 19.99
C ALA A 27 -10.40 10.58 18.49
N GLU A 28 -9.35 9.83 18.10
CA GLU A 28 -9.17 9.38 16.71
C GLU A 28 -10.50 8.77 16.28
N THR A 29 -11.12 9.33 15.27
CA THR A 29 -12.35 8.75 14.74
C THR A 29 -11.97 7.41 14.15
N GLN A 30 -12.29 6.34 14.88
CA GLN A 30 -12.01 4.97 14.48
C GLN A 30 -12.53 4.75 13.06
N SER A 31 -11.69 4.35 12.15
CA SER A 31 -12.08 4.02 10.77
C SER A 31 -13.09 2.87 10.80
N SER A 32 -14.12 2.95 9.98
CA SER A 32 -15.10 1.85 9.81
C SER A 32 -14.81 1.02 8.54
N SER A 33 -13.79 1.41 7.78
CA SER A 33 -13.46 0.77 6.51
C SER A 33 -11.96 0.88 6.22
N MET A 34 -11.46 -0.01 5.35
CA MET A 34 -10.07 -0.04 4.92
C MET A 34 -9.97 -0.31 3.42
N PRO A 35 -9.00 0.28 2.72
CA PRO A 35 -8.65 -0.14 1.37
C PRO A 35 -7.88 -1.46 1.40
N ILE A 36 -8.18 -2.33 0.44
CA ILE A 36 -7.36 -3.49 0.11
C ILE A 36 -6.78 -3.24 -1.29
N LEU A 37 -5.47 -3.20 -1.41
CA LEU A 37 -4.75 -2.93 -2.64
C LEU A 37 -4.36 -4.26 -3.29
N MET A 38 -4.60 -4.40 -4.59
CA MET A 38 -4.31 -5.61 -5.34
C MET A 38 -3.23 -5.34 -6.38
N TYR A 39 -2.10 -5.99 -6.20
CA TYR A 39 -0.96 -6.05 -7.11
C TYR A 39 -0.78 -7.48 -7.64
N HIS A 40 0.07 -7.65 -8.66
CA HIS A 40 0.46 -8.95 -9.19
C HIS A 40 1.97 -8.98 -9.43
N ASP A 41 2.41 -8.59 -10.62
CA ASP A 41 3.80 -8.64 -11.04
C ASP A 41 4.46 -7.26 -11.02
N LEU A 42 5.78 -7.23 -10.79
CA LEU A 42 6.61 -6.05 -10.82
C LEU A 42 7.76 -6.23 -11.81
N THR A 43 8.20 -5.12 -12.42
CA THR A 43 9.32 -5.13 -13.35
C THR A 43 10.23 -3.91 -13.19
N GLN A 44 11.52 -4.07 -13.46
CA GLN A 44 12.48 -2.96 -13.56
C GLN A 44 12.56 -2.40 -14.99
N ASP A 45 11.91 -3.04 -15.94
CA ASP A 45 11.88 -2.60 -17.34
C ASP A 45 10.53 -1.91 -17.63
N PRO A 46 10.49 -0.58 -17.84
CA PRO A 46 9.24 0.15 -18.08
C PRO A 46 8.52 -0.28 -19.36
N ASN A 47 9.23 -0.95 -20.30
CA ASN A 47 8.62 -1.46 -21.54
C ASN A 47 7.86 -2.78 -21.32
N LYS A 48 8.00 -3.41 -20.15
CA LYS A 48 7.32 -4.67 -19.79
C LYS A 48 6.09 -4.47 -18.91
N THR A 49 5.61 -3.23 -18.76
CA THR A 49 4.39 -2.94 -18.01
C THR A 49 3.15 -3.43 -18.73
N SER A 50 2.15 -3.81 -17.95
CA SER A 50 0.86 -4.30 -18.47
C SER A 50 -0.28 -3.91 -17.51
N SER A 51 -1.48 -4.42 -17.75
CA SER A 51 -2.58 -4.29 -16.79
C SER A 51 -2.33 -5.03 -15.46
N MET A 52 -1.35 -5.95 -15.43
CA MET A 52 -1.01 -6.80 -14.27
C MET A 52 0.42 -6.53 -13.76
N THR A 53 1.25 -5.84 -14.54
CA THR A 53 2.66 -5.58 -14.24
C THR A 53 2.91 -4.09 -14.13
N ILE A 54 3.42 -3.62 -12.99
CA ILE A 54 3.84 -2.23 -12.79
C ILE A 54 5.35 -2.15 -12.57
N THR A 55 5.93 -0.95 -12.68
CA THR A 55 7.36 -0.79 -12.40
C THR A 55 7.64 -0.87 -10.90
N ASP A 56 8.86 -1.31 -10.56
CA ASP A 56 9.42 -1.27 -9.21
C ASP A 56 9.38 0.16 -8.62
N GLU A 57 9.70 1.16 -9.45
CA GLU A 57 9.60 2.56 -9.05
C GLU A 57 8.17 2.95 -8.70
N ARG A 58 7.17 2.59 -9.52
CA ARG A 58 5.75 2.85 -9.20
C ARG A 58 5.36 2.20 -7.87
N PHE A 59 5.74 0.95 -7.66
CA PHE A 59 5.45 0.25 -6.40
C PHE A 59 6.14 0.93 -5.21
N ARG A 60 7.40 1.31 -5.34
CA ARG A 60 8.13 2.05 -4.30
C ARG A 60 7.43 3.35 -3.92
N LEU A 61 7.03 4.15 -4.91
CA LEU A 61 6.30 5.39 -4.71
C LEU A 61 4.95 5.18 -3.99
N ASP A 62 4.23 4.12 -4.32
CA ASP A 62 2.97 3.77 -3.63
C ASP A 62 3.22 3.40 -2.16
N MET A 63 4.29 2.66 -1.86
CA MET A 63 4.65 2.29 -0.48
C MET A 63 5.16 3.47 0.33
N GLU A 64 5.97 4.34 -0.26
CA GLU A 64 6.42 5.59 0.36
C GLU A 64 5.24 6.52 0.67
N PHE A 65 4.26 6.61 -0.26
CA PHE A 65 3.02 7.34 0.01
C PHE A 65 2.29 6.78 1.23
N LEU A 66 2.06 5.48 1.29
CA LEU A 66 1.37 4.87 2.43
C LEU A 66 2.11 5.13 3.75
N ALA A 67 3.44 5.01 3.75
CA ALA A 67 4.26 5.23 4.92
C ALA A 67 4.22 6.70 5.36
N SER A 68 4.36 7.65 4.43
CA SER A 68 4.37 9.09 4.73
C SER A 68 3.02 9.61 5.23
N PHE A 69 1.92 9.00 4.77
CA PHE A 69 0.57 9.31 5.28
C PHE A 69 0.18 8.50 6.52
N GLY A 70 1.11 7.77 7.16
CA GLY A 70 0.85 7.04 8.40
C GLY A 70 -0.14 5.88 8.25
N TYR A 71 -0.22 5.26 7.07
CA TYR A 71 -1.03 4.06 6.90
C TYR A 71 -0.46 2.89 7.67
N THR A 72 -1.34 2.17 8.38
CA THR A 72 -0.99 0.96 9.13
C THR A 72 -1.25 -0.27 8.27
N PRO A 73 -0.21 -1.00 7.82
CA PRO A 73 -0.38 -2.21 7.04
C PRO A 73 -0.89 -3.36 7.92
N LEU A 74 -1.95 -4.02 7.46
CA LEU A 74 -2.58 -5.15 8.15
C LEU A 74 -2.38 -6.45 7.36
N LEU A 75 -2.06 -7.52 8.10
CA LEU A 75 -2.03 -8.88 7.58
C LEU A 75 -3.38 -9.57 7.82
N PRO A 76 -3.71 -10.67 7.11
CA PRO A 76 -4.97 -11.38 7.27
C PRO A 76 -5.31 -11.79 8.70
N SER A 77 -4.32 -12.22 9.49
CA SER A 77 -4.55 -12.54 10.91
C SER A 77 -5.04 -11.33 11.72
N GLU A 78 -4.48 -10.15 11.44
CA GLU A 78 -4.88 -8.90 12.09
C GLU A 78 -6.28 -8.44 11.64
N VAL A 79 -6.61 -8.64 10.36
CA VAL A 79 -7.94 -8.34 9.80
C VAL A 79 -9.00 -9.31 10.34
N GLU A 80 -8.66 -10.58 10.56
CA GLU A 80 -9.55 -11.56 11.21
C GLU A 80 -9.86 -11.13 12.65
N GLU A 81 -8.86 -10.74 13.45
CA GLU A 81 -9.06 -10.23 14.81
C GLU A 81 -9.98 -9.00 14.84
N ILE A 82 -9.87 -8.11 13.85
CA ILE A 82 -10.74 -6.94 13.71
C ILE A 82 -12.18 -7.38 13.40
N GLY A 83 -12.36 -8.30 12.46
CA GLY A 83 -13.69 -8.83 12.11
C GLY A 83 -14.38 -9.57 13.26
N GLU A 84 -13.60 -10.19 14.13
CA GLU A 84 -14.08 -10.86 15.35
C GLU A 84 -14.27 -9.90 16.55
N GLY A 85 -13.96 -8.62 16.39
CA GLY A 85 -14.06 -7.62 17.47
C GLY A 85 -12.97 -7.73 18.56
N LYS A 86 -11.91 -8.51 18.31
CA LYS A 86 -10.78 -8.68 19.24
C LYS A 86 -9.78 -7.54 19.15
N ARG A 87 -9.78 -6.81 18.04
CA ARG A 87 -8.89 -5.68 17.76
C ARG A 87 -9.67 -4.56 17.09
N SER A 88 -9.36 -3.32 17.43
CA SER A 88 -9.89 -2.14 16.75
C SER A 88 -9.20 -1.91 15.42
N LEU A 89 -9.95 -1.41 14.43
CA LEU A 89 -9.37 -0.98 13.16
C LEU A 89 -8.52 0.29 13.42
N PRO A 90 -7.27 0.38 12.94
CA PRO A 90 -6.46 1.59 13.07
C PRO A 90 -7.10 2.80 12.37
N ALA A 91 -6.61 4.00 12.65
CA ALA A 91 -7.15 5.23 12.03
C ALA A 91 -6.97 5.23 10.50
N ARG A 92 -5.82 4.77 10.00
CA ARG A 92 -5.49 4.67 8.57
C ARG A 92 -5.05 3.24 8.20
N PRO A 93 -5.98 2.27 8.19
CA PRO A 93 -5.65 0.89 7.90
C PRO A 93 -5.47 0.68 6.38
N VAL A 94 -4.60 -0.24 6.00
CA VAL A 94 -4.46 -0.71 4.61
C VAL A 94 -4.08 -2.19 4.60
N MET A 95 -4.60 -2.94 3.66
CA MET A 95 -4.11 -4.28 3.36
C MET A 95 -3.51 -4.28 1.95
N ILE A 96 -2.28 -4.74 1.81
CA ILE A 96 -1.56 -4.86 0.54
C ILE A 96 -1.58 -6.32 0.15
N THR A 97 -2.08 -6.62 -1.06
CA THR A 97 -2.18 -7.99 -1.54
C THR A 97 -1.49 -8.15 -2.90
N PHE A 98 -0.85 -9.29 -3.10
CA PHE A 98 -0.35 -9.76 -4.38
C PHE A 98 -1.07 -11.06 -4.73
N ASP A 99 -1.47 -11.22 -5.98
CA ASP A 99 -2.03 -12.47 -6.48
C ASP A 99 -0.96 -13.22 -7.31
N ASP A 100 -1.18 -14.50 -7.56
CA ASP A 100 -0.44 -15.45 -8.39
C ASP A 100 0.88 -15.99 -7.81
N GLY A 101 1.66 -15.20 -7.07
CA GLY A 101 2.96 -15.64 -6.54
C GLY A 101 4.13 -15.45 -7.52
N TYR A 102 4.23 -14.29 -8.14
CA TYR A 102 5.33 -13.94 -9.04
C TYR A 102 6.67 -13.82 -8.31
N LEU A 103 7.76 -14.19 -8.98
CA LEU A 103 9.13 -14.04 -8.47
C LEU A 103 9.45 -12.61 -8.04
N SER A 104 8.90 -11.62 -8.73
CA SER A 104 9.08 -10.20 -8.42
C SER A 104 8.56 -9.79 -7.05
N ASN A 105 7.64 -10.57 -6.47
CA ASN A 105 7.19 -10.34 -5.10
C ASN A 105 8.32 -10.54 -4.07
N TYR A 106 9.27 -11.45 -4.35
CA TYR A 106 10.47 -11.66 -3.55
C TYR A 106 11.60 -10.71 -3.94
N THR A 107 11.92 -10.62 -5.24
CA THR A 107 13.11 -9.91 -5.72
C THR A 107 12.96 -8.39 -5.71
N ILE A 108 11.74 -7.88 -5.84
CA ILE A 108 11.43 -6.45 -5.94
C ILE A 108 10.56 -5.97 -4.76
N ALA A 109 9.39 -6.59 -4.53
CA ALA A 109 8.47 -6.07 -3.52
C ALA A 109 9.02 -6.23 -2.10
N ALA A 110 9.61 -7.37 -1.75
CA ALA A 110 10.06 -7.62 -0.38
C ALA A 110 11.12 -6.60 0.11
N PRO A 111 12.16 -6.23 -0.65
CA PRO A 111 13.09 -5.17 -0.26
C PRO A 111 12.41 -3.81 -0.05
N ILE A 112 11.47 -3.42 -0.93
CA ILE A 112 10.76 -2.15 -0.84
C ILE A 112 9.86 -2.12 0.40
N LEU A 113 9.11 -3.18 0.66
CA LEU A 113 8.28 -3.31 1.87
C LEU A 113 9.11 -3.27 3.16
N GLN A 114 10.32 -3.85 3.12
CA GLN A 114 11.25 -3.77 4.25
C GLN A 114 11.72 -2.33 4.50
N GLN A 115 12.05 -1.59 3.44
CA GLN A 115 12.53 -0.20 3.54
C GLN A 115 11.44 0.76 4.04
N THR A 116 10.20 0.55 3.60
CA THR A 116 9.06 1.43 3.92
C THR A 116 8.29 1.02 5.18
N GLY A 117 8.64 -0.11 5.81
CA GLY A 117 7.92 -0.61 6.98
C GLY A 117 6.57 -1.26 6.67
N MET A 118 6.23 -1.41 5.38
CA MET A 118 4.96 -2.01 4.95
C MET A 118 4.99 -3.54 5.08
N LYS A 119 3.79 -4.14 5.08
CA LYS A 119 3.54 -5.59 5.09
C LYS A 119 2.59 -5.95 3.95
N ALA A 120 2.66 -7.17 3.46
CA ALA A 120 1.77 -7.64 2.40
C ALA A 120 1.31 -9.09 2.58
N THR A 121 0.30 -9.45 1.82
CA THR A 121 -0.21 -10.81 1.71
C THR A 121 -0.04 -11.29 0.27
N VAL A 122 0.41 -12.52 0.08
CA VAL A 122 0.49 -13.13 -1.25
C VAL A 122 -0.47 -14.30 -1.33
N ALA A 123 -1.41 -14.24 -2.27
CA ALA A 123 -2.30 -15.36 -2.60
C ALA A 123 -1.63 -16.21 -3.70
N LEU A 124 -1.25 -17.43 -3.35
CA LEU A 124 -0.47 -18.31 -4.23
C LEU A 124 -1.37 -19.19 -5.10
N ILE A 125 -1.07 -19.27 -6.40
CA ILE A 125 -1.45 -20.42 -7.23
C ILE A 125 -0.45 -21.52 -6.90
N ALA A 126 -0.81 -22.42 -5.98
CA ALA A 126 0.18 -23.29 -5.35
C ALA A 126 0.84 -24.30 -6.32
N SER A 127 0.18 -24.67 -7.40
CA SER A 127 0.75 -25.51 -8.47
C SER A 127 1.83 -24.79 -9.30
N HIS A 128 1.84 -23.46 -9.29
CA HIS A 128 2.83 -22.67 -10.03
C HIS A 128 4.12 -22.41 -9.23
N ILE A 129 4.08 -22.61 -7.91
CA ILE A 129 5.25 -22.39 -7.06
C ILE A 129 6.26 -23.51 -7.32
N LYS A 130 7.50 -23.10 -7.56
CA LYS A 130 8.58 -24.00 -7.95
C LYS A 130 9.15 -24.76 -6.76
N ASP A 131 9.85 -25.85 -7.05
CA ASP A 131 10.56 -26.61 -6.03
C ASP A 131 11.51 -25.70 -5.24
N ALA A 132 11.76 -26.07 -4.00
CA ALA A 132 12.51 -25.22 -3.07
C ALA A 132 13.95 -24.93 -3.51
N ASP A 133 14.54 -25.80 -4.30
CA ASP A 133 15.91 -25.71 -4.85
C ASP A 133 15.97 -25.15 -6.28
N ASP A 134 14.83 -24.82 -6.90
CA ASP A 134 14.80 -24.17 -8.20
C ASP A 134 15.34 -22.73 -8.08
N THR A 135 16.53 -22.52 -8.62
CA THR A 135 17.24 -21.22 -8.64
C THR A 135 17.28 -20.57 -10.01
N ASP A 136 16.53 -21.09 -10.99
CA ASP A 136 16.47 -20.47 -12.31
C ASP A 136 15.91 -19.05 -12.22
N SER A 137 16.76 -18.06 -12.51
CA SER A 137 16.39 -16.64 -12.46
C SER A 137 15.45 -16.20 -13.59
N SER A 138 15.25 -17.05 -14.61
CA SER A 138 14.32 -16.78 -15.71
C SER A 138 12.88 -17.22 -15.39
N ARG A 139 12.65 -17.95 -14.30
CA ARG A 139 11.30 -18.33 -13.86
C ARG A 139 10.45 -17.13 -13.50
N HIS A 140 9.17 -17.24 -13.71
CA HIS A 140 8.22 -16.17 -13.39
C HIS A 140 7.62 -16.30 -11.97
N SER A 141 7.60 -17.50 -11.39
CA SER A 141 6.99 -17.78 -10.09
C SER A 141 8.02 -17.94 -8.99
N LEU A 142 7.61 -17.65 -7.78
CA LEU A 142 8.36 -17.97 -6.55
C LEU A 142 8.72 -19.47 -6.48
N ASN A 143 9.76 -19.79 -5.72
CA ASN A 143 9.99 -21.13 -5.19
C ASN A 143 9.63 -21.19 -3.69
N TRP A 144 9.53 -22.40 -3.13
CA TRP A 144 9.11 -22.57 -1.74
C TRP A 144 10.12 -22.04 -0.72
N ASN A 145 11.42 -21.97 -1.03
CA ASN A 145 12.41 -21.35 -0.15
C ASN A 145 12.25 -19.83 -0.07
N GLU A 146 11.90 -19.18 -1.18
CA GLU A 146 11.60 -17.75 -1.21
C GLU A 146 10.32 -17.44 -0.45
N VAL A 147 9.28 -18.23 -0.64
CA VAL A 147 8.02 -18.16 0.12
C VAL A 147 8.30 -18.28 1.62
N LYS A 148 9.14 -19.24 2.03
CA LYS A 148 9.54 -19.42 3.43
C LYS A 148 10.30 -18.20 3.95
N SER A 149 11.29 -17.72 3.20
CA SER A 149 12.08 -16.54 3.57
C SER A 149 11.22 -15.29 3.75
N MET A 150 10.25 -15.06 2.84
CA MET A 150 9.29 -13.95 2.95
C MET A 150 8.44 -14.09 4.22
N TYR A 151 7.93 -15.28 4.51
CA TYR A 151 7.15 -15.53 5.73
C TYR A 151 7.97 -15.28 7.00
N ASP A 152 9.20 -15.81 7.07
CA ASP A 152 10.10 -15.66 8.22
C ASP A 152 10.50 -14.21 8.48
N SER A 153 10.43 -13.34 7.49
CA SER A 153 10.66 -11.91 7.66
C SER A 153 9.61 -11.22 8.56
N GLY A 154 8.47 -11.89 8.83
CA GLY A 154 7.33 -11.35 9.56
C GLY A 154 6.55 -10.24 8.82
N ARG A 155 6.91 -9.97 7.56
CA ARG A 155 6.25 -8.95 6.74
C ARG A 155 5.21 -9.52 5.79
N PHE A 156 5.19 -10.84 5.61
CA PHE A 156 4.28 -11.51 4.69
C PHE A 156 3.45 -12.57 5.41
N GLN A 157 2.19 -12.66 4.99
CA GLN A 157 1.37 -13.86 5.17
C GLN A 157 0.96 -14.38 3.80
N PHE A 158 0.75 -15.69 3.73
CA PHE A 158 0.37 -16.35 2.49
C PHE A 158 -1.05 -16.87 2.58
N GLY A 159 -1.79 -16.69 1.50
CA GLY A 159 -3.13 -17.19 1.29
C GLY A 159 -3.22 -18.04 0.02
N SER A 160 -4.38 -18.59 -0.24
CA SER A 160 -4.63 -19.38 -1.42
C SER A 160 -5.25 -18.57 -2.55
N HIS A 161 -4.76 -18.80 -3.77
CA HIS A 161 -5.36 -18.42 -5.04
C HIS A 161 -5.70 -19.66 -5.86
N THR A 162 -6.15 -20.74 -5.18
CA THR A 162 -6.32 -22.14 -5.61
C THR A 162 -5.00 -22.92 -5.67
N TYR A 163 -5.11 -24.24 -5.81
CA TYR A 163 -3.97 -25.06 -6.19
C TYR A 163 -3.75 -24.98 -7.71
N ASP A 164 -4.76 -25.35 -8.52
CA ASP A 164 -4.66 -25.39 -9.99
C ASP A 164 -5.98 -25.01 -10.70
N LEU A 165 -6.90 -24.32 -10.01
CA LEU A 165 -8.15 -23.85 -10.60
C LEU A 165 -8.08 -22.42 -11.16
N HIS A 166 -6.89 -21.86 -11.30
CA HIS A 166 -6.61 -20.61 -12.00
C HIS A 166 -6.34 -20.88 -13.48
N ASN A 167 -7.35 -21.36 -14.20
CA ASN A 167 -7.19 -21.80 -15.58
C ASN A 167 -7.78 -20.80 -16.57
N PRO A 168 -6.97 -20.18 -17.46
CA PRO A 168 -7.45 -19.20 -18.44
C PRO A 168 -8.41 -19.79 -19.48
N LYS A 169 -8.49 -21.11 -19.64
CA LYS A 169 -9.50 -21.74 -20.51
C LYS A 169 -10.92 -21.58 -19.95
N TYR A 170 -11.04 -21.40 -18.65
CA TYR A 170 -12.30 -21.28 -17.93
C TYR A 170 -12.46 -19.91 -17.27
N GLY A 171 -11.61 -18.92 -17.62
CA GLY A 171 -11.59 -17.65 -16.95
C GLY A 171 -11.79 -16.47 -17.87
N GLY A 172 -12.58 -15.52 -17.37
CA GLY A 172 -12.77 -14.21 -17.97
C GLY A 172 -13.88 -14.16 -19.04
N ALA A 173 -14.23 -12.93 -19.42
CA ALA A 173 -15.28 -12.61 -20.38
C ALA A 173 -15.08 -13.24 -21.78
N ASN A 174 -13.91 -13.77 -22.07
CA ASN A 174 -13.53 -14.36 -23.35
C ASN A 174 -13.38 -15.89 -23.31
N ALA A 175 -13.65 -16.53 -22.15
CA ALA A 175 -13.69 -18.00 -22.13
C ALA A 175 -14.91 -18.46 -22.92
N PRO A 176 -14.76 -19.49 -23.80
CA PRO A 176 -15.86 -19.97 -24.63
C PRO A 176 -17.14 -20.32 -23.86
N ASP A 177 -16.99 -20.67 -22.58
CA ASP A 177 -18.08 -21.09 -21.70
C ASP A 177 -18.33 -20.13 -20.53
N GLY A 178 -17.61 -19.00 -20.42
CA GLY A 178 -17.75 -18.03 -19.33
C GLY A 178 -17.36 -18.59 -17.93
N ILE A 179 -16.69 -19.73 -17.88
CA ILE A 179 -16.38 -20.51 -16.68
C ILE A 179 -14.87 -20.52 -16.50
N ASN A 180 -14.37 -20.04 -15.36
CA ASN A 180 -13.00 -20.31 -14.94
C ASN A 180 -12.96 -21.62 -14.12
N GLY A 181 -11.77 -22.12 -13.82
CA GLY A 181 -11.63 -23.39 -13.09
C GLY A 181 -12.32 -23.42 -11.71
N ILE A 182 -12.54 -22.25 -11.08
CA ILE A 182 -13.22 -22.14 -9.78
C ILE A 182 -14.74 -22.06 -9.89
N MET A 183 -15.28 -21.71 -11.05
CA MET A 183 -16.73 -21.66 -11.26
C MET A 183 -17.31 -23.06 -11.49
N ARG A 184 -18.61 -23.18 -11.30
CA ARG A 184 -19.32 -24.43 -11.60
C ARG A 184 -19.24 -24.75 -13.09
N GLU A 185 -18.98 -26.00 -13.39
CA GLU A 185 -19.06 -26.54 -14.74
C GLU A 185 -20.51 -26.80 -15.14
N LYS A 186 -20.78 -26.82 -16.43
CA LYS A 186 -22.12 -27.11 -16.95
C LYS A 186 -22.56 -28.52 -16.55
N GLY A 187 -23.66 -28.60 -15.81
CA GLY A 187 -24.22 -29.86 -15.31
C GLY A 187 -23.57 -30.37 -14.01
N GLU A 188 -22.60 -29.67 -13.46
CA GLU A 188 -21.98 -30.02 -12.19
C GLU A 188 -22.95 -29.86 -11.03
N SER A 189 -23.17 -30.89 -10.27
CA SER A 189 -23.97 -30.89 -9.05
C SER A 189 -23.22 -30.16 -7.92
N GLN A 190 -23.95 -29.72 -6.90
CA GLN A 190 -23.34 -29.07 -5.73
C GLN A 190 -22.32 -29.98 -5.03
N SER A 191 -22.59 -31.26 -4.96
CA SER A 191 -21.65 -32.23 -4.34
C SER A 191 -20.35 -32.35 -5.13
N GLN A 192 -20.43 -32.48 -6.46
CA GLN A 192 -19.27 -32.54 -7.34
C GLN A 192 -18.43 -31.26 -7.29
N TYR A 193 -19.10 -30.10 -7.32
CA TYR A 193 -18.44 -28.82 -7.16
C TYR A 193 -17.71 -28.72 -5.82
N THR A 194 -18.42 -29.07 -4.73
CA THR A 194 -17.85 -29.02 -3.37
C THR A 194 -16.64 -29.93 -3.22
N GLU A 195 -16.68 -31.12 -3.82
CA GLU A 195 -15.57 -32.06 -3.80
C GLU A 195 -14.38 -31.55 -4.63
N ARG A 196 -14.61 -31.13 -5.87
CA ARG A 196 -13.57 -30.64 -6.77
C ARG A 196 -12.85 -29.41 -6.21
N VAL A 197 -13.61 -28.37 -5.88
CA VAL A 197 -13.03 -27.12 -5.39
C VAL A 197 -12.50 -27.27 -3.96
N GLY A 198 -13.17 -28.07 -3.13
CA GLY A 198 -12.72 -28.34 -1.77
C GLY A 198 -11.38 -29.09 -1.71
N ASN A 199 -11.19 -30.08 -2.58
CA ASN A 199 -9.93 -30.82 -2.67
C ASN A 199 -8.78 -29.95 -3.18
N ASP A 200 -9.01 -29.13 -4.21
CA ASP A 200 -8.02 -28.17 -4.71
C ASP A 200 -7.59 -27.17 -3.62
N LEU A 201 -8.57 -26.56 -2.96
CA LEU A 201 -8.29 -25.62 -1.88
C LEU A 201 -7.54 -26.26 -0.70
N ALA A 202 -7.94 -27.47 -0.30
CA ALA A 202 -7.28 -28.21 0.77
C ALA A 202 -5.81 -28.53 0.41
N GLN A 203 -5.53 -28.88 -0.84
CA GLN A 203 -4.18 -29.11 -1.34
C GLN A 203 -3.34 -27.84 -1.30
N SER A 204 -3.87 -26.71 -1.80
CA SER A 204 -3.20 -25.40 -1.73
C SER A 204 -2.84 -25.04 -0.28
N ILE A 205 -3.79 -25.09 0.63
CA ILE A 205 -3.60 -24.78 2.05
C ILE A 205 -2.54 -25.71 2.68
N SER A 206 -2.58 -26.99 2.36
CA SER A 206 -1.60 -27.97 2.88
C SER A 206 -0.18 -27.62 2.48
N LEU A 207 0.05 -27.32 1.20
CA LEU A 207 1.37 -26.91 0.69
C LEU A 207 1.85 -25.61 1.33
N ILE A 208 1.01 -24.60 1.42
CA ILE A 208 1.37 -23.33 2.07
C ILE A 208 1.79 -23.58 3.51
N LYS A 209 1.01 -24.33 4.30
CA LYS A 209 1.37 -24.67 5.69
C LYS A 209 2.66 -25.45 5.79
N GLN A 210 2.82 -26.47 4.94
CA GLN A 210 4.01 -27.34 4.92
C GLN A 210 5.29 -26.54 4.70
N HIS A 211 5.29 -25.61 3.75
CA HIS A 211 6.49 -24.91 3.35
C HIS A 211 6.75 -23.63 4.15
N THR A 212 5.73 -22.94 4.62
CA THR A 212 5.91 -21.71 5.43
C THR A 212 6.05 -22.00 6.93
N GLY A 213 5.38 -23.02 7.42
CA GLY A 213 5.15 -23.24 8.85
C GLY A 213 4.00 -22.38 9.43
N GLN A 214 3.24 -21.70 8.59
CA GLN A 214 2.01 -21.01 8.98
C GLN A 214 1.04 -21.97 9.67
N THR A 215 0.58 -21.64 10.85
CA THR A 215 -0.40 -22.50 11.57
C THR A 215 -1.79 -22.40 10.93
N THR A 216 -2.13 -21.24 10.40
CA THR A 216 -3.40 -20.98 9.73
C THR A 216 -3.18 -20.34 8.36
N VAL A 217 -3.94 -20.76 7.36
CA VAL A 217 -4.10 -20.10 6.07
C VAL A 217 -5.54 -19.59 6.04
N ASN A 218 -5.75 -18.32 6.36
CA ASN A 218 -7.08 -17.74 6.58
C ASN A 218 -7.54 -16.81 5.45
N TYR A 219 -6.71 -16.60 4.41
CA TYR A 219 -6.96 -15.70 3.30
C TYR A 219 -7.11 -16.43 1.96
N PHE A 220 -8.10 -16.02 1.19
CA PHE A 220 -8.37 -16.50 -0.15
C PHE A 220 -8.64 -15.33 -1.11
N SER A 221 -8.00 -15.34 -2.28
CA SER A 221 -8.32 -14.46 -3.40
C SER A 221 -9.02 -15.24 -4.50
N TYR A 222 -10.16 -14.75 -4.98
CA TYR A 222 -10.87 -15.41 -6.07
C TYR A 222 -10.16 -15.18 -7.40
N PRO A 223 -9.73 -16.23 -8.13
CA PRO A 223 -9.26 -16.12 -9.51
C PRO A 223 -10.19 -15.26 -10.36
N TYR A 224 -9.65 -14.23 -11.00
CA TYR A 224 -10.41 -13.27 -11.84
C TYR A 224 -11.55 -12.53 -11.11
N GLY A 225 -11.67 -12.67 -9.79
CA GLY A 225 -12.82 -12.22 -9.02
C GLY A 225 -14.08 -13.06 -9.26
N ALA A 226 -13.94 -14.24 -9.83
CA ALA A 226 -15.06 -15.13 -10.14
C ALA A 226 -15.62 -15.77 -8.89
N TYR A 227 -16.85 -15.45 -8.54
CA TYR A 227 -17.51 -15.87 -7.32
C TYR A 227 -18.75 -16.73 -7.61
N ASP A 228 -18.83 -17.90 -6.96
CA ASP A 228 -20.04 -18.72 -6.89
C ASP A 228 -20.56 -18.79 -5.44
N ARG A 229 -21.88 -18.73 -5.28
CA ARG A 229 -22.55 -18.78 -3.96
C ARG A 229 -22.25 -20.04 -3.16
N TRP A 230 -21.82 -21.13 -3.80
CA TRP A 230 -21.46 -22.39 -3.13
C TRP A 230 -20.03 -22.37 -2.58
N MET A 231 -19.25 -21.35 -2.91
CA MET A 231 -17.85 -21.27 -2.50
C MET A 231 -17.66 -20.97 -1.02
N GLN A 232 -18.49 -20.09 -0.45
CA GLN A 232 -18.29 -19.67 0.94
C GLN A 232 -18.29 -20.84 1.94
N PRO A 233 -19.23 -21.80 1.92
CA PRO A 233 -19.17 -22.98 2.80
C PRO A 233 -17.91 -23.83 2.62
N ILE A 234 -17.34 -23.87 1.41
CA ILE A 234 -16.09 -24.56 1.13
C ILE A 234 -14.91 -23.84 1.77
N LEU A 235 -14.87 -22.50 1.66
CA LEU A 235 -13.86 -21.67 2.33
C LEU A 235 -13.90 -21.88 3.86
N GLU A 236 -15.08 -21.77 4.45
CA GLU A 236 -15.30 -21.95 5.90
C GLU A 236 -14.82 -23.32 6.40
N LYS A 237 -15.19 -24.40 5.68
CA LYS A 237 -14.78 -25.76 6.00
C LYS A 237 -13.27 -25.94 5.97
N ASN A 238 -12.57 -25.21 5.10
CA ASN A 238 -11.12 -25.26 4.94
C ASN A 238 -10.36 -24.24 5.81
N GLY A 239 -11.06 -23.53 6.71
CA GLY A 239 -10.45 -22.59 7.65
C GLY A 239 -10.14 -21.21 7.08
N ILE A 240 -10.55 -20.92 5.84
CA ILE A 240 -10.48 -19.58 5.28
C ILE A 240 -11.49 -18.69 6.01
N LYS A 241 -11.06 -17.53 6.43
CA LYS A 241 -11.87 -16.52 7.14
C LYS A 241 -12.11 -15.27 6.31
N ILE A 242 -11.18 -14.96 5.42
CA ILE A 242 -11.19 -13.75 4.60
C ILE A 242 -11.14 -14.14 3.13
N SER A 243 -12.07 -13.59 2.35
CA SER A 243 -11.98 -13.70 0.89
C SER A 243 -12.13 -12.35 0.20
N THR A 244 -11.46 -12.20 -0.94
CA THR A 244 -11.43 -10.95 -1.71
C THR A 244 -11.78 -11.15 -3.17
N LEU A 245 -12.47 -10.17 -3.72
CA LEU A 245 -12.83 -10.05 -5.14
C LEU A 245 -11.92 -9.04 -5.87
N THR A 246 -12.22 -8.76 -7.12
CA THR A 246 -11.50 -7.76 -7.96
C THR A 246 -12.28 -6.46 -8.14
N ASN A 247 -13.53 -6.37 -7.67
CA ASN A 247 -14.33 -5.16 -7.74
C ASN A 247 -13.79 -4.07 -6.80
N ALA A 248 -13.75 -2.84 -7.28
CA ALA A 248 -13.23 -1.71 -6.52
C ALA A 248 -14.18 -1.29 -5.39
N GLY A 249 -13.60 -0.98 -4.23
CA GLY A 249 -14.36 -0.49 -3.08
C GLY A 249 -13.56 -0.53 -1.79
N MET A 250 -14.09 0.13 -0.75
CA MET A 250 -13.57 0.06 0.61
C MET A 250 -14.11 -1.19 1.30
N ALA A 251 -13.23 -2.01 1.84
CA ALA A 251 -13.60 -3.14 2.68
C ALA A 251 -14.10 -2.68 4.05
N ARG A 252 -15.03 -3.41 4.62
CA ARG A 252 -15.58 -3.15 5.97
C ARG A 252 -15.50 -4.43 6.82
N PRO A 253 -14.31 -4.76 7.36
CA PRO A 253 -14.10 -6.03 8.07
C PRO A 253 -15.05 -6.26 9.26
N THR A 254 -15.49 -5.20 9.91
CA THR A 254 -16.43 -5.28 11.04
C THR A 254 -17.86 -5.69 10.63
N TYR A 255 -18.18 -5.66 9.33
CA TYR A 255 -19.49 -6.09 8.80
C TYR A 255 -19.46 -7.47 8.15
N GLY A 256 -18.26 -7.99 7.87
CA GLY A 256 -18.04 -9.31 7.28
C GLY A 256 -16.68 -9.40 6.62
N LEU A 257 -16.18 -10.61 6.51
CA LEU A 257 -14.82 -10.86 6.02
C LEU A 257 -14.80 -11.57 4.65
N TYR A 258 -15.95 -11.97 4.12
CA TYR A 258 -16.03 -12.62 2.83
C TYR A 258 -16.38 -11.66 1.70
N ASN A 259 -15.81 -11.93 0.54
CA ASN A 259 -16.06 -11.18 -0.70
C ASN A 259 -15.71 -9.69 -0.60
N LEU A 260 -14.65 -9.37 0.12
CA LEU A 260 -14.20 -8.01 0.31
C LEU A 260 -13.72 -7.41 -1.03
N PRO A 261 -14.09 -6.15 -1.33
CA PRO A 261 -13.63 -5.47 -2.53
C PRO A 261 -12.15 -5.08 -2.43
N ARG A 262 -11.47 -4.98 -3.58
CA ARG A 262 -10.08 -4.53 -3.67
C ARG A 262 -9.90 -3.49 -4.77
N TYR A 263 -8.91 -2.63 -4.60
CA TYR A 263 -8.47 -1.72 -5.65
C TYR A 263 -7.32 -2.35 -6.44
N GLY A 264 -7.54 -2.70 -7.71
CA GLY A 264 -6.45 -3.09 -8.61
C GLY A 264 -5.57 -1.89 -8.91
N ILE A 265 -4.29 -2.00 -8.59
CA ILE A 265 -3.29 -0.95 -8.82
C ILE A 265 -2.56 -1.25 -10.13
N ARG A 266 -2.39 -0.22 -10.95
CA ARG A 266 -1.77 -0.29 -12.28
C ARG A 266 -0.97 0.99 -12.52
N MET A 267 -0.23 1.06 -13.63
CA MET A 267 0.51 2.27 -13.99
C MET A 267 -0.40 3.51 -14.11
N ASP A 268 -1.61 3.34 -14.63
CA ASP A 268 -2.63 4.40 -14.81
C ASP A 268 -3.59 4.55 -13.62
N ARG A 269 -3.43 3.74 -12.56
CA ARG A 269 -4.29 3.75 -11.37
C ARG A 269 -3.46 3.52 -10.12
N THR A 270 -2.91 4.59 -9.59
CA THR A 270 -1.98 4.59 -8.47
C THR A 270 -2.71 4.60 -7.11
N VAL A 271 -1.98 4.28 -6.04
CA VAL A 271 -2.52 4.34 -4.66
C VAL A 271 -3.06 5.72 -4.31
N PRO A 272 -2.35 6.84 -4.57
CA PRO A 272 -2.92 8.16 -4.35
C PRO A 272 -4.24 8.42 -5.06
N MET A 273 -4.38 7.91 -6.29
CA MET A 273 -5.63 8.08 -7.06
C MET A 273 -6.81 7.32 -6.44
N VAL A 274 -6.60 6.13 -5.88
CA VAL A 274 -7.68 5.32 -5.31
C VAL A 274 -8.01 5.69 -3.88
N LEU A 275 -7.02 6.20 -3.12
CA LEU A 275 -7.16 6.58 -1.72
C LEU A 275 -7.51 8.06 -1.52
N ARG A 276 -7.97 8.76 -2.54
CA ARG A 276 -8.32 10.18 -2.51
C ARG A 276 -9.06 10.54 -1.22
N GLN A 277 -8.32 11.07 -0.26
CA GLN A 277 -8.90 11.59 0.98
C GLN A 277 -9.33 13.05 0.76
N ARG A 278 -10.62 13.32 0.92
CA ARG A 278 -11.09 14.68 1.10
C ARG A 278 -10.96 15.03 2.57
N ALA A 279 -10.33 16.15 2.85
CA ALA A 279 -10.17 16.63 4.20
C ALA A 279 -10.58 18.10 4.29
N THR A 280 -10.85 18.59 5.49
CA THR A 280 -11.05 20.02 5.73
C THR A 280 -9.72 20.60 6.19
N ALA A 281 -9.19 21.55 5.44
CA ALA A 281 -8.04 22.34 5.83
C ALA A 281 -8.51 23.58 6.60
N ALA A 282 -8.07 23.71 7.83
CA ALA A 282 -8.33 24.88 8.66
C ALA A 282 -7.03 25.71 8.80
N PRO A 283 -7.03 26.99 8.42
CA PRO A 283 -5.83 27.82 8.58
C PRO A 283 -5.45 27.94 10.05
N THR A 284 -4.16 27.80 10.32
CA THR A 284 -3.59 27.84 11.67
C THR A 284 -2.17 28.41 11.62
N THR A 285 -1.52 28.46 12.76
CA THR A 285 -0.12 28.81 12.87
C THR A 285 0.59 27.78 13.73
N VAL A 286 1.81 27.45 13.36
CA VAL A 286 2.68 26.59 14.17
C VAL A 286 3.90 27.36 14.64
N THR A 287 4.26 27.22 15.90
CA THR A 287 5.47 27.83 16.46
C THR A 287 6.57 26.77 16.49
N VAL A 288 7.63 27.04 15.75
CA VAL A 288 8.81 26.18 15.67
C VAL A 288 9.94 26.83 16.45
N SER A 289 10.69 26.04 17.22
CA SER A 289 11.89 26.51 17.90
C SER A 289 13.12 25.89 17.21
N LEU A 290 13.97 26.77 16.63
CA LEU A 290 15.22 26.34 16.00
C LEU A 290 16.37 27.11 16.73
N ASN A 291 17.32 26.34 17.27
CA ASN A 291 18.48 26.90 18.00
C ASN A 291 18.07 27.91 19.11
N GLY A 292 16.96 27.63 19.80
CA GLY A 292 16.42 28.49 20.86
C GLY A 292 15.62 29.73 20.37
N LYS A 293 15.59 30.01 19.07
CA LYS A 293 14.77 31.04 18.46
C LYS A 293 13.42 30.51 18.06
N LYS A 294 12.35 31.10 18.58
CA LYS A 294 10.97 30.78 18.20
C LYS A 294 10.54 31.56 16.97
N THR A 295 9.99 30.86 16.00
CA THR A 295 9.43 31.43 14.76
C THR A 295 8.05 30.84 14.52
N THR A 296 7.09 31.68 14.09
CA THR A 296 5.74 31.20 13.75
C THR A 296 5.58 31.09 12.25
N LEU A 297 5.12 29.92 11.79
CA LEU A 297 4.81 29.66 10.40
C LEU A 297 3.29 29.62 10.19
N GLN A 298 2.87 30.08 9.02
CA GLN A 298 1.50 29.87 8.55
C GLN A 298 1.32 28.40 8.14
N ALA A 299 0.25 27.77 8.58
CA ALA A 299 -0.01 26.36 8.37
C ALA A 299 -1.50 26.09 8.09
N TYR A 300 -1.80 24.92 7.57
CA TYR A 300 -3.15 24.35 7.62
C TYR A 300 -3.17 23.15 8.56
N SER A 301 -4.14 23.13 9.47
CA SER A 301 -4.48 21.91 10.21
C SER A 301 -5.42 21.06 9.34
N ILE A 302 -5.00 19.84 9.05
CA ILE A 302 -5.74 18.87 8.23
C ILE A 302 -5.74 17.54 8.99
N GLY A 303 -6.90 17.12 9.46
CA GLY A 303 -6.96 16.06 10.46
C GLY A 303 -6.29 16.52 11.76
N ASP A 304 -5.43 15.70 12.32
CA ASP A 304 -4.69 16.00 13.57
C ASP A 304 -3.26 16.50 13.29
N GLU A 305 -2.92 16.80 12.03
CA GLU A 305 -1.59 17.22 11.62
C GLU A 305 -1.55 18.63 11.06
N ASN A 306 -0.38 19.29 11.14
CA ASN A 306 -0.15 20.63 10.62
C ASN A 306 0.75 20.56 9.38
N TYR A 307 0.30 21.17 8.30
CA TYR A 307 0.96 21.21 7.00
C TYR A 307 1.46 22.62 6.73
N VAL A 308 2.73 22.75 6.37
CA VAL A 308 3.37 24.02 6.02
C VAL A 308 3.83 24.01 4.57
N ARG A 309 3.98 25.20 3.97
CA ARG A 309 4.54 25.26 2.62
C ARG A 309 6.04 24.93 2.67
N VAL A 310 6.49 24.15 1.70
CA VAL A 310 7.90 23.73 1.62
C VAL A 310 8.87 24.89 1.60
N ARG A 311 8.51 26.00 0.94
CA ARG A 311 9.34 27.22 0.90
C ARG A 311 9.39 27.97 2.24
N ASP A 312 8.32 27.93 3.04
CA ASP A 312 8.31 28.52 4.38
C ASP A 312 9.22 27.72 5.33
N ALA A 313 9.22 26.38 5.18
CA ALA A 313 10.13 25.52 5.92
C ALA A 313 11.59 25.73 5.47
N ALA A 314 11.86 25.87 4.16
CA ALA A 314 13.18 26.13 3.65
C ALA A 314 13.73 27.49 4.16
N LEU A 315 12.90 28.55 4.17
CA LEU A 315 13.29 29.83 4.72
C LEU A 315 13.62 29.73 6.22
N LEU A 316 12.83 28.96 6.98
CA LEU A 316 13.08 28.74 8.41
C LEU A 316 14.43 28.06 8.66
N LEU A 317 14.78 27.08 7.83
CA LEU A 317 15.98 26.26 7.97
C LEU A 317 17.21 26.86 7.30
N SER A 318 17.05 27.97 6.57
CA SER A 318 18.14 28.59 5.84
C SER A 318 19.30 29.02 6.76
N GLY A 319 20.50 28.59 6.37
CA GLY A 319 21.74 28.84 7.10
C GLY A 319 22.00 27.92 8.29
N CYS A 320 21.25 26.81 8.44
CA CYS A 320 21.53 25.77 9.42
C CYS A 320 22.01 24.47 8.74
N GLU A 321 22.39 23.46 9.53
CA GLU A 321 22.81 22.14 8.99
C GLU A 321 21.73 21.38 8.20
N TRP A 322 20.47 21.81 8.33
CA TRP A 322 19.28 21.24 7.67
C TRP A 322 18.79 22.10 6.49
N ASP A 323 19.64 23.03 6.02
CA ASP A 323 19.31 23.90 4.90
C ASP A 323 19.06 23.11 3.62
N TYR A 324 18.10 23.58 2.83
CA TYR A 324 17.84 23.02 1.51
C TYR A 324 17.26 24.10 0.58
N ALA A 325 17.68 24.07 -0.68
CA ALA A 325 17.08 24.89 -1.72
C ALA A 325 15.82 24.26 -2.28
N VAL A 326 14.86 25.07 -2.69
CA VAL A 326 13.62 24.66 -3.35
C VAL A 326 13.62 25.21 -4.76
N GLY A 327 13.63 24.34 -5.74
CA GLY A 327 13.62 24.66 -7.17
C GLY A 327 12.45 24.01 -7.91
N TRP A 328 12.52 24.12 -9.22
CA TRP A 328 11.63 23.47 -10.17
C TRP A 328 12.45 22.90 -11.33
N SER A 329 12.25 21.64 -11.66
CA SER A 329 12.82 21.03 -12.85
C SER A 329 11.86 21.16 -14.03
N GLU A 330 12.24 21.92 -15.04
CA GLU A 330 11.45 22.05 -16.28
C GLU A 330 11.45 20.76 -17.09
N GLU A 331 12.53 19.99 -17.02
CA GLU A 331 12.65 18.71 -17.73
C GLU A 331 11.70 17.65 -17.15
N GLU A 332 11.72 17.48 -15.83
CA GLU A 332 10.94 16.47 -15.13
C GLU A 332 9.56 16.97 -14.69
N GLN A 333 9.28 18.29 -14.84
CA GLN A 333 8.04 18.95 -14.37
C GLN A 333 7.75 18.66 -12.89
N GLN A 334 8.78 18.78 -12.05
CA GLN A 334 8.75 18.41 -10.63
C GLN A 334 9.42 19.46 -9.73
N VAL A 335 8.99 19.52 -8.48
CA VAL A 335 9.69 20.26 -7.43
C VAL A 335 11.04 19.60 -7.15
N THR A 336 12.08 20.41 -6.99
CA THR A 336 13.41 19.94 -6.57
C THR A 336 13.70 20.41 -5.16
N LEU A 337 14.25 19.51 -4.34
CA LEU A 337 14.82 19.82 -3.03
C LEU A 337 16.30 19.46 -3.06
N SER A 338 17.16 20.45 -2.91
CA SER A 338 18.62 20.27 -2.90
C SER A 338 19.11 20.43 -1.45
N PRO A 339 19.35 19.33 -0.71
CA PRO A 339 19.86 19.38 0.65
C PRO A 339 21.24 20.02 0.71
N ARG A 340 21.50 20.79 1.77
CA ARG A 340 22.75 21.55 2.01
C ARG A 340 23.03 22.68 1.03
N GLU A 341 22.07 23.02 0.20
CA GLU A 341 22.10 24.22 -0.62
C GLU A 341 21.28 25.31 0.06
N GLN A 342 21.82 26.53 0.09
CA GLN A 342 21.15 27.66 0.74
C GLN A 342 19.89 28.06 -0.03
N TYR A 343 18.78 28.14 0.68
CA TYR A 343 17.53 28.59 0.11
C TYR A 343 17.59 30.08 -0.24
N THR A 344 17.20 30.43 -1.46
CA THR A 344 17.03 31.83 -1.90
C THR A 344 15.55 32.20 -1.86
N PRO A 345 15.14 33.15 -0.98
CA PRO A 345 13.75 33.59 -0.88
C PRO A 345 13.25 34.21 -2.19
N ILE A 346 12.01 33.90 -2.56
CA ILE A 346 11.35 34.45 -3.75
C ILE A 346 10.25 35.49 -3.41
N GLY A 347 10.06 35.79 -2.11
CA GLY A 347 9.12 36.82 -1.63
C GLY A 347 7.67 36.34 -1.51
N THR A 348 7.41 35.01 -1.62
CA THR A 348 6.08 34.43 -1.41
C THR A 348 5.94 33.72 -0.07
N GLU A 349 7.04 33.64 0.67
CA GLU A 349 7.12 32.89 1.93
C GLU A 349 6.33 33.61 3.04
N ASN A 350 5.83 32.81 3.95
CA ASN A 350 5.11 33.23 5.16
C ASN A 350 3.92 34.16 4.92
N LYS A 351 3.29 34.12 3.75
CA LYS A 351 2.06 34.87 3.47
C LYS A 351 0.94 34.42 4.38
N VAL A 352 0.21 35.40 4.92
CA VAL A 352 -0.99 35.15 5.74
C VAL A 352 -2.02 34.34 4.93
N LEU A 353 -2.50 33.28 5.51
CA LEU A 353 -3.51 32.40 4.89
C LEU A 353 -4.91 33.04 4.97
N SER A 354 -5.75 32.68 4.01
CA SER A 354 -7.17 33.05 4.08
C SER A 354 -7.81 32.39 5.33
N PRO A 355 -8.62 33.12 6.10
CA PRO A 355 -9.22 32.59 7.33
C PRO A 355 -10.32 31.54 7.08
N GLN A 356 -10.66 31.26 5.83
CA GLN A 356 -11.73 30.33 5.49
C GLN A 356 -11.24 28.86 5.53
N LYS A 357 -12.04 27.99 6.15
CA LYS A 357 -11.86 26.55 6.03
C LYS A 357 -12.14 26.10 4.59
N ARG A 358 -11.38 25.14 4.10
CA ARG A 358 -11.49 24.61 2.74
C ARG A 358 -11.58 23.11 2.73
N THR A 359 -12.35 22.57 1.82
CA THR A 359 -12.27 21.14 1.48
C THR A 359 -11.10 20.96 0.53
N VAL A 360 -10.14 20.17 0.93
CA VAL A 360 -8.93 19.87 0.17
C VAL A 360 -8.85 18.39 -0.12
N GLN A 361 -8.08 18.03 -1.12
CA GLN A 361 -7.80 16.65 -1.47
C GLN A 361 -6.30 16.41 -1.37
N SER A 362 -5.92 15.28 -0.78
CA SER A 362 -4.52 14.88 -0.75
C SER A 362 -4.01 14.68 -2.19
N VAL A 363 -2.82 15.17 -2.43
CA VAL A 363 -2.07 14.97 -3.66
C VAL A 363 -0.74 14.33 -3.30
N THR A 364 -0.14 13.67 -4.25
CA THR A 364 1.27 13.27 -4.18
C THR A 364 1.98 14.04 -5.26
N GLU A 365 2.97 14.80 -4.83
CA GLU A 365 3.78 15.57 -5.74
C GLU A 365 5.10 14.82 -5.96
N PRO A 366 5.44 14.47 -7.20
CA PRO A 366 6.77 14.00 -7.50
C PRO A 366 7.76 15.10 -7.17
N THR A 367 8.74 14.77 -6.36
CA THR A 367 9.76 15.74 -5.88
C THR A 367 11.13 15.13 -6.04
N ILE A 368 12.04 15.83 -6.66
CA ILE A 368 13.42 15.39 -6.82
C ILE A 368 14.22 15.78 -5.58
N VAL A 369 14.81 14.79 -4.91
CA VAL A 369 15.72 14.99 -3.79
C VAL A 369 17.05 14.31 -4.12
N GLU A 370 18.15 15.05 -4.13
CA GLU A 370 19.48 14.53 -4.51
C GLU A 370 19.49 13.82 -5.89
N GLY A 371 18.70 14.31 -6.85
CA GLY A 371 18.60 13.74 -8.20
C GLY A 371 17.73 12.49 -8.32
N GLN A 372 17.05 12.08 -7.25
CA GLN A 372 16.08 10.98 -7.25
C GLN A 372 14.66 11.48 -7.07
N SER A 373 13.73 10.96 -7.87
CA SER A 373 12.30 11.29 -7.73
C SER A 373 11.67 10.52 -6.57
N HIS A 374 10.98 11.25 -5.70
CA HIS A 374 10.21 10.72 -4.58
C HIS A 374 8.79 11.27 -4.63
N MET A 375 7.81 10.43 -4.28
CA MET A 375 6.44 10.91 -4.12
C MET A 375 6.27 11.40 -2.68
N ILE A 376 6.13 12.71 -2.52
CA ILE A 376 5.91 13.32 -1.21
C ILE A 376 4.43 13.62 -1.05
N ALA A 377 3.89 13.24 0.11
CA ALA A 377 2.53 13.51 0.49
C ALA A 377 2.31 15.02 0.70
N ALA A 378 1.34 15.59 0.02
CA ALA A 378 1.05 17.00 0.09
C ALA A 378 -0.46 17.28 -0.02
N PHE A 379 -0.85 18.51 0.31
CA PHE A 379 -2.15 19.06 -0.05
C PHE A 379 -1.94 20.31 -0.90
N CYS A 380 -2.55 20.35 -2.08
CA CYS A 380 -2.57 21.55 -2.89
C CYS A 380 -3.70 22.48 -2.39
N ILE A 381 -3.35 23.67 -1.96
CA ILE A 381 -4.28 24.68 -1.46
C ILE A 381 -3.88 26.03 -2.07
N ASP A 382 -4.78 26.63 -2.86
CA ASP A 382 -4.55 27.93 -3.53
C ASP A 382 -3.25 27.95 -4.36
N ASP A 383 -3.02 26.91 -5.15
CA ASP A 383 -1.84 26.73 -6.01
C ASP A 383 -0.50 26.57 -5.25
N TYR A 384 -0.56 26.30 -3.95
CA TYR A 384 0.63 25.99 -3.15
C TYR A 384 0.56 24.57 -2.58
N ASN A 385 1.69 23.90 -2.56
CA ASN A 385 1.84 22.58 -1.95
C ASN A 385 2.22 22.72 -0.47
N TYR A 386 1.44 22.08 0.39
CA TYR A 386 1.63 21.97 1.84
C TYR A 386 2.03 20.55 2.18
N TYR A 387 3.14 20.39 2.88
CA TYR A 387 3.77 19.13 3.24
C TYR A 387 3.75 18.91 4.74
#